data_d24a5a1ad710f1b1849823869bb500b6
#
_entry.id   d24a5a1ad710f1b1849823869bb500b6
#
_cell.length_a   1.000
_cell.length_b   1.000
_cell.length_c   1.000
_cell.angle_alpha   90.00
_cell.angle_beta   90.00
_cell.angle_gamma   90.00
#
_symmetry.space_group_name_H-M   'P 1'
#
loop_
_entity.id
_entity.type
_entity.pdbx_description
1 polymer ?
#
loop_
_entity_poly.entity_id
_entity_poly.type
_entity_poly.pdbx_seq_one_letter_code
_entity_poly.pdbx_strand_id
1 'polypeptide(L)'
;MSKSRVCYCFFIFLISFSFNVYAESSFIDALTGGKIDFGIRLRYESVEDDSKASGNRDADALTNRTTLGYKTGSFHNVFAHIEFENVTDILDDTQYNDGENGLTALPVIADSRGTEINQAYLGLKFIDKTTIKIGRQALTPRKAPFHRFLGTVLWRQNWQTQDAVIVTNTSFKDTEIMVGYIWKNNTIFGTDRDMEAPIFNAKYDGFRYAKLEGYYYDLDFTESADLANASTTYGLRAHGVIPVINDKTKFIYTGEFARQSDTGSNSNSYDADYYLAEGGFKVKLNNFVTSILVKASYEVLETDKGTQGTVFRTPLATGHAYQGWTDNFLLTPAAGIEDTYFTMVATGKYDTKLIVSYHMLEAESAGFDYGDEIDIWLTRKLNKKYTVGLKYAVYDASSDAGNTKASDLSRFWAYVGYQY
;
A
#
# COMPACT_ATOMS: atom_id res chain seq x y z
N MET A 1 10.66 42.12 2.78
CA MET A 1 10.57 41.34 4.00
C MET A 1 11.34 40.06 3.80
N SER A 2 12.30 39.83 4.69
CA SER A 2 13.43 38.89 4.52
C SER A 2 12.97 37.44 4.57
N LYS A 3 13.24 36.66 3.50
CA LYS A 3 13.13 35.20 3.53
C LYS A 3 14.38 34.64 4.21
N SER A 4 14.20 34.10 5.44
CA SER A 4 15.28 33.37 6.12
C SER A 4 15.49 32.02 5.42
N ARG A 5 16.64 31.87 4.78
CA ARG A 5 17.11 30.57 4.29
C ARG A 5 17.57 29.75 5.48
N VAL A 6 16.87 28.68 5.78
CA VAL A 6 17.33 27.67 6.73
C VAL A 6 18.42 26.86 6.05
N CYS A 7 19.64 27.04 6.53
CA CYS A 7 20.83 26.33 6.06
C CYS A 7 20.89 24.99 6.80
N TYR A 8 20.58 23.89 6.13
CA TYR A 8 20.76 22.52 6.67
C TYR A 8 22.27 22.19 6.66
N CYS A 9 22.91 22.23 7.82
CA CYS A 9 24.25 21.71 8.01
C CYS A 9 24.23 20.19 8.02
N PHE A 10 24.70 19.58 6.92
CA PHE A 10 25.04 18.15 6.90
C PHE A 10 26.28 17.92 7.77
N PHE A 11 26.11 17.26 8.91
CA PHE A 11 27.23 16.74 9.70
C PHE A 11 27.81 15.51 9.02
N ILE A 12 28.94 15.66 8.35
CA ILE A 12 29.75 14.54 7.84
C ILE A 12 30.48 13.91 9.02
N PHE A 13 30.02 12.76 9.48
CA PHE A 13 30.76 11.92 10.42
C PHE A 13 31.83 11.13 9.64
N LEU A 14 33.08 11.50 9.78
CA LEU A 14 34.23 10.69 9.34
C LEU A 14 34.38 9.49 10.27
N ILE A 15 33.90 8.33 9.84
CA ILE A 15 34.13 7.05 10.52
C ILE A 15 35.32 6.37 9.86
N SER A 16 36.35 6.05 10.65
CA SER A 16 37.51 5.23 10.23
C SER A 16 37.05 3.78 10.00
N PHE A 17 37.16 3.33 8.75
CA PHE A 17 36.80 1.97 8.35
C PHE A 17 37.95 0.98 8.56
N SER A 18 37.68 -0.10 9.31
CA SER A 18 38.50 -1.32 9.28
C SER A 18 37.97 -2.21 8.15
N PHE A 19 38.73 -2.37 7.08
CA PHE A 19 38.37 -3.26 5.98
C PHE A 19 38.67 -4.70 6.36
N ASN A 20 37.64 -5.55 6.46
CA ASN A 20 37.82 -7.00 6.43
C ASN A 20 37.96 -7.42 4.97
N VAL A 21 39.12 -7.94 4.60
CA VAL A 21 39.42 -8.51 3.27
C VAL A 21 38.70 -9.85 3.16
N TYR A 22 37.52 -9.87 2.54
CA TYR A 22 36.92 -11.09 2.03
C TYR A 22 37.44 -11.32 0.60
N ALA A 23 37.53 -12.62 0.17
CA ALA A 23 37.89 -12.96 -1.21
C ALA A 23 36.95 -12.21 -2.17
N GLU A 24 37.54 -11.30 -2.97
CA GLU A 24 36.79 -10.45 -3.88
C GLU A 24 36.17 -11.28 -5.01
N SER A 25 34.82 -11.29 -5.11
CA SER A 25 34.17 -11.67 -6.35
C SER A 25 34.59 -10.66 -7.43
N SER A 26 34.92 -11.16 -8.63
CA SER A 26 35.21 -10.23 -9.73
C SER A 26 33.94 -9.41 -10.07
N PHE A 27 34.11 -8.24 -10.65
CA PHE A 27 32.96 -7.45 -11.14
C PHE A 27 32.08 -8.26 -12.09
N ILE A 28 32.70 -9.10 -12.93
CA ILE A 28 32.00 -10.00 -13.85
C ILE A 28 31.19 -11.04 -13.09
N ASP A 29 31.75 -11.66 -12.01
CA ASP A 29 31.03 -12.62 -11.20
C ASP A 29 29.81 -11.99 -10.51
N ALA A 30 29.94 -10.76 -10.05
CA ALA A 30 28.79 -10.02 -9.49
C ALA A 30 27.71 -9.74 -10.55
N LEU A 31 28.11 -9.38 -11.77
CA LEU A 31 27.20 -9.16 -12.87
C LEU A 31 26.52 -10.44 -13.34
N THR A 32 27.24 -11.56 -13.44
CA THR A 32 26.70 -12.82 -13.98
C THR A 32 26.04 -13.70 -12.91
N GLY A 33 26.45 -13.55 -11.65
CA GLY A 33 25.90 -14.28 -10.49
C GLY A 33 24.62 -13.69 -9.89
N GLY A 34 23.95 -12.79 -10.58
CA GLY A 34 22.73 -12.13 -10.13
C GLY A 34 21.51 -13.05 -10.16
N LYS A 35 20.35 -12.46 -9.84
CA LYS A 35 19.05 -13.14 -9.83
C LYS A 35 18.11 -12.47 -10.81
N ILE A 36 17.48 -13.29 -11.63
CA ILE A 36 16.37 -12.88 -12.48
C ILE A 36 15.08 -13.01 -11.68
N ASP A 37 14.21 -12.05 -11.80
CA ASP A 37 12.83 -12.05 -11.33
C ASP A 37 11.91 -11.86 -12.53
N PHE A 38 10.95 -12.76 -12.72
CA PHE A 38 10.03 -12.72 -13.83
C PHE A 38 8.62 -13.02 -13.35
N GLY A 39 7.69 -12.15 -13.70
CA GLY A 39 6.28 -12.27 -13.35
C GLY A 39 5.35 -12.04 -14.52
N ILE A 40 4.22 -12.75 -14.51
CA ILE A 40 3.08 -12.50 -15.40
C ILE A 40 1.82 -12.53 -14.55
N ARG A 41 0.89 -11.60 -14.78
CA ARG A 41 -0.45 -11.63 -14.20
C ARG A 41 -1.48 -11.23 -15.25
N LEU A 42 -2.29 -12.21 -15.66
CA LEU A 42 -3.48 -11.99 -16.46
C LEU A 42 -4.65 -11.76 -15.50
N ARG A 43 -5.41 -10.67 -15.70
CA ARG A 43 -6.55 -10.30 -14.87
C ARG A 43 -7.72 -9.80 -15.69
N TYR A 44 -8.88 -10.39 -15.46
CA TYR A 44 -10.17 -9.84 -15.86
C TYR A 44 -10.74 -9.05 -14.69
N GLU A 45 -11.27 -7.87 -14.95
CA GLU A 45 -11.99 -7.02 -14.01
C GLU A 45 -13.25 -6.52 -14.69
N SER A 46 -14.39 -6.62 -13.97
CA SER A 46 -15.69 -6.06 -14.37
C SER A 46 -16.18 -5.11 -13.28
N VAL A 47 -16.74 -3.98 -13.67
CA VAL A 47 -17.27 -2.95 -12.78
C VAL A 47 -18.65 -2.57 -13.24
N GLU A 48 -19.60 -2.47 -12.29
CA GLU A 48 -20.91 -1.85 -12.48
C GLU A 48 -21.01 -0.66 -11.52
N ASP A 49 -21.22 0.55 -12.05
CA ASP A 49 -21.18 1.83 -11.32
C ASP A 49 -22.43 2.66 -11.63
N ASP A 50 -23.37 2.66 -10.70
CA ASP A 50 -24.65 3.37 -10.83
C ASP A 50 -24.52 4.89 -10.77
N SER A 51 -23.36 5.45 -10.45
CA SER A 51 -23.08 6.87 -10.56
C SER A 51 -22.95 7.33 -12.02
N LYS A 52 -22.75 6.42 -12.96
CA LYS A 52 -22.60 6.70 -14.39
C LYS A 52 -23.95 6.82 -15.09
N ALA A 53 -23.97 7.54 -16.20
CA ALA A 53 -25.17 7.66 -17.03
C ALA A 53 -25.63 6.28 -17.55
N SER A 54 -26.96 6.13 -17.74
CA SER A 54 -27.52 4.90 -18.32
C SER A 54 -26.85 4.60 -19.67
N GLY A 55 -26.35 3.35 -19.84
CA GLY A 55 -25.57 2.91 -21.00
C GLY A 55 -24.05 3.00 -20.84
N ASN A 56 -23.55 3.64 -19.76
CA ASN A 56 -22.12 3.75 -19.44
C ASN A 56 -21.81 3.21 -18.03
N ARG A 57 -22.67 2.38 -17.46
CA ARG A 57 -22.52 1.89 -16.08
C ARG A 57 -21.55 0.72 -15.97
N ASP A 58 -21.38 -0.02 -17.05
CA ASP A 58 -20.57 -1.23 -17.09
C ASP A 58 -19.20 -0.94 -17.70
N ALA A 59 -18.18 -1.57 -17.13
CA ALA A 59 -16.84 -1.58 -17.68
C ALA A 59 -16.20 -2.95 -17.50
N ASP A 60 -15.48 -3.40 -18.53
CA ASP A 60 -14.77 -4.68 -18.56
C ASP A 60 -13.36 -4.49 -19.06
N ALA A 61 -12.39 -5.12 -18.38
CA ALA A 61 -10.99 -5.14 -18.81
C ALA A 61 -10.41 -6.54 -18.69
N LEU A 62 -9.64 -6.96 -19.65
CA LEU A 62 -8.73 -8.09 -19.56
C LEU A 62 -7.31 -7.60 -19.80
N THR A 63 -6.55 -7.43 -18.73
CA THR A 63 -5.21 -6.86 -18.77
C THR A 63 -4.16 -7.89 -18.42
N ASN A 64 -2.97 -7.76 -19.00
CA ASN A 64 -1.82 -8.56 -18.66
C ASN A 64 -0.69 -7.67 -18.16
N ARG A 65 -0.15 -8.00 -17.00
CA ARG A 65 1.09 -7.42 -16.47
C ARG A 65 2.23 -8.40 -16.66
N THR A 66 3.34 -7.93 -17.24
CA THR A 66 4.59 -8.68 -17.34
C THR A 66 5.71 -7.90 -16.67
N THR A 67 6.48 -8.54 -15.80
CA THR A 67 7.67 -7.96 -15.18
C THR A 67 8.90 -8.77 -15.48
N LEU A 68 10.03 -8.08 -15.70
CA LEU A 68 11.34 -8.68 -15.85
C LEU A 68 12.35 -7.87 -15.05
N GLY A 69 12.85 -8.46 -13.97
CA GLY A 69 13.85 -7.86 -13.10
C GLY A 69 15.18 -8.59 -13.14
N TYR A 70 16.25 -7.84 -12.90
CA TYR A 70 17.57 -8.39 -12.65
C TYR A 70 18.24 -7.67 -11.48
N LYS A 71 18.61 -8.44 -10.48
CA LYS A 71 19.39 -7.96 -9.33
C LYS A 71 20.77 -8.60 -9.36
N THR A 72 21.80 -7.79 -9.46
CA THR A 72 23.20 -8.27 -9.48
C THR A 72 23.61 -8.93 -8.18
N GLY A 73 24.65 -9.72 -8.21
CA GLY A 73 25.44 -10.02 -7.03
C GLY A 73 26.07 -8.74 -6.46
N SER A 74 26.79 -8.86 -5.34
CA SER A 74 27.47 -7.74 -4.70
C SER A 74 28.93 -7.69 -5.11
N PHE A 75 29.40 -6.51 -5.56
CA PHE A 75 30.80 -6.20 -5.80
C PHE A 75 31.22 -5.04 -4.90
N HIS A 76 32.23 -5.20 -4.06
CA HIS A 76 32.65 -4.22 -3.04
C HIS A 76 31.46 -3.65 -2.23
N ASN A 77 30.54 -4.53 -1.77
CA ASN A 77 29.33 -4.15 -1.04
C ASN A 77 28.31 -3.29 -1.83
N VAL A 78 28.45 -3.18 -3.14
CA VAL A 78 27.52 -2.51 -4.05
C VAL A 78 26.79 -3.55 -4.88
N PHE A 79 25.49 -3.40 -5.04
CA PHE A 79 24.66 -4.17 -5.97
C PHE A 79 23.69 -3.23 -6.69
N ALA A 80 23.21 -3.66 -7.85
CA ALA A 80 22.20 -2.96 -8.62
C ALA A 80 20.95 -3.81 -8.81
N HIS A 81 19.82 -3.17 -8.99
CA HIS A 81 18.58 -3.79 -9.40
C HIS A 81 17.94 -2.97 -10.50
N ILE A 82 17.47 -3.62 -11.55
CA ILE A 82 16.60 -3.04 -12.57
C ILE A 82 15.42 -3.98 -12.79
N GLU A 83 14.21 -3.43 -12.90
CA GLU A 83 12.99 -4.16 -13.21
C GLU A 83 12.15 -3.33 -14.18
N PHE A 84 11.76 -3.97 -15.27
CA PHE A 84 10.80 -3.45 -16.24
C PHE A 84 9.42 -4.01 -15.94
N GLU A 85 8.42 -3.20 -16.15
CA GLU A 85 7.01 -3.55 -16.08
C GLU A 85 6.32 -3.17 -17.39
N ASN A 86 5.46 -4.05 -17.86
CA ASN A 86 4.59 -3.78 -19.01
C ASN A 86 3.17 -4.17 -18.65
N VAL A 87 2.22 -3.29 -18.93
CA VAL A 87 0.78 -3.55 -18.86
C VAL A 87 0.19 -3.42 -20.26
N THR A 88 -0.58 -4.43 -20.64
CA THR A 88 -1.19 -4.54 -21.96
C THR A 88 -2.64 -4.96 -21.84
N ASP A 89 -3.52 -4.31 -22.59
CA ASP A 89 -4.89 -4.76 -22.80
C ASP A 89 -4.89 -5.94 -23.76
N ILE A 90 -5.66 -6.97 -23.41
CA ILE A 90 -5.84 -8.17 -24.24
C ILE A 90 -7.14 -8.08 -25.05
N LEU A 91 -8.15 -7.40 -24.49
CA LEU A 91 -9.41 -7.12 -25.18
C LEU A 91 -9.36 -5.73 -25.84
N ASP A 92 -10.40 -4.94 -25.65
CA ASP A 92 -10.54 -3.60 -26.20
C ASP A 92 -10.45 -2.56 -25.08
N ASP A 93 -9.52 -1.61 -25.16
CA ASP A 93 -9.30 -0.52 -24.21
C ASP A 93 -10.39 0.57 -24.26
N THR A 94 -11.38 0.43 -25.16
CA THR A 94 -12.54 1.34 -25.26
C THR A 94 -13.68 0.98 -24.29
N GLN A 95 -13.57 -0.10 -23.55
CA GLN A 95 -14.63 -0.60 -22.67
C GLN A 95 -14.54 -0.11 -21.21
N TYR A 96 -13.52 0.64 -20.87
CA TYR A 96 -13.29 1.15 -19.49
C TYR A 96 -12.45 2.42 -19.50
N ASN A 97 -12.51 3.16 -18.39
CA ASN A 97 -11.63 4.29 -18.12
C ASN A 97 -10.38 3.78 -17.38
N ASP A 98 -9.20 3.80 -18.02
CA ASP A 98 -7.95 3.37 -17.41
C ASP A 98 -7.28 4.47 -16.56
N GLY A 99 -7.85 5.69 -16.58
CA GLY A 99 -7.33 6.88 -15.94
C GLY A 99 -6.54 7.80 -16.89
N GLU A 100 -6.04 7.29 -18.03
CA GLU A 100 -5.20 8.02 -18.98
C GLU A 100 -5.79 8.05 -20.40
N ASN A 101 -6.71 7.13 -20.74
CA ASN A 101 -7.28 7.00 -22.08
C ASN A 101 -8.39 8.03 -22.41
N GLY A 102 -8.78 8.87 -21.46
CA GLY A 102 -9.77 9.93 -21.64
C GLY A 102 -11.23 9.47 -21.64
N LEU A 103 -11.53 8.20 -21.41
CA LEU A 103 -12.88 7.63 -21.39
C LEU A 103 -13.61 7.88 -20.06
N THR A 104 -13.63 9.12 -19.60
CA THR A 104 -14.13 9.52 -18.26
C THR A 104 -15.61 9.26 -18.04
N ALA A 105 -16.40 9.01 -19.09
CA ALA A 105 -17.80 8.61 -18.99
C ALA A 105 -18.00 7.18 -18.47
N LEU A 106 -16.99 6.31 -18.60
CA LEU A 106 -17.03 4.91 -18.18
C LEU A 106 -16.52 4.75 -16.75
N PRO A 107 -16.86 3.63 -16.05
CA PRO A 107 -16.26 3.26 -14.78
C PRO A 107 -14.74 3.10 -14.86
N VAL A 108 -14.06 3.36 -13.73
CA VAL A 108 -12.61 3.30 -13.65
C VAL A 108 -12.13 1.88 -13.35
N ILE A 109 -11.25 1.37 -14.21
CA ILE A 109 -10.38 0.22 -13.96
C ILE A 109 -8.94 0.74 -14.13
N ALA A 110 -8.28 1.08 -13.03
CA ALA A 110 -7.01 1.81 -13.02
C ALA A 110 -5.80 0.90 -13.38
N ASP A 111 -5.82 0.34 -14.59
CA ASP A 111 -4.79 -0.53 -15.15
C ASP A 111 -4.31 0.04 -16.49
N SER A 112 -3.77 1.26 -16.45
CA SER A 112 -3.27 1.97 -17.62
C SER A 112 -2.21 1.17 -18.34
N ARG A 113 -2.34 1.08 -19.67
CA ARG A 113 -1.34 0.39 -20.50
C ARG A 113 -0.04 1.19 -20.58
N GLY A 114 1.07 0.49 -20.64
CA GLY A 114 2.37 1.12 -20.77
C GLY A 114 3.53 0.18 -20.52
N THR A 115 4.71 0.68 -20.75
CA THR A 115 5.97 0.01 -20.39
C THR A 115 6.84 1.00 -19.68
N GLU A 116 7.29 0.64 -18.49
CA GLU A 116 8.12 1.52 -17.68
C GLU A 116 9.23 0.78 -16.94
N ILE A 117 10.15 1.55 -16.38
CA ILE A 117 11.11 1.08 -15.39
C ILE A 117 10.43 1.17 -14.03
N ASN A 118 9.98 0.03 -13.54
CA ASN A 118 9.31 -0.09 -12.24
C ASN A 118 10.30 0.07 -11.08
N GLN A 119 11.51 -0.48 -11.19
CA GLN A 119 12.57 -0.32 -10.22
C GLN A 119 13.93 -0.14 -10.91
N ALA A 120 14.73 0.83 -10.45
CA ALA A 120 16.12 1.03 -10.86
C ALA A 120 16.88 1.69 -9.72
N TYR A 121 17.66 0.93 -8.96
CA TYR A 121 18.41 1.47 -7.83
C TYR A 121 19.78 0.81 -7.63
N LEU A 122 20.68 1.55 -7.00
CA LEU A 122 21.89 1.03 -6.41
C LEU A 122 21.67 0.72 -4.93
N GLY A 123 22.18 -0.42 -4.48
CA GLY A 123 22.19 -0.81 -3.08
C GLY A 123 23.60 -0.88 -2.52
N LEU A 124 23.80 -0.29 -1.35
CA LEU A 124 25.11 -0.17 -0.69
C LEU A 124 25.04 -0.84 0.69
N LYS A 125 26.07 -1.63 1.05
CA LYS A 125 26.15 -2.38 2.33
C LYS A 125 27.50 -2.17 3.01
N PHE A 126 28.03 -0.95 2.98
CA PHE A 126 29.34 -0.63 3.58
C PHE A 126 29.35 -0.65 5.11
N ILE A 127 28.18 -0.47 5.74
CA ILE A 127 28.01 -0.47 7.19
C ILE A 127 27.29 -1.75 7.58
N ASP A 128 27.81 -2.43 8.59
CA ASP A 128 27.21 -3.68 9.08
C ASP A 128 25.73 -3.49 9.40
N LYS A 129 24.90 -4.49 9.03
CA LYS A 129 23.45 -4.49 9.22
C LYS A 129 22.73 -3.25 8.68
N THR A 130 23.37 -2.49 7.78
CA THR A 130 22.81 -1.31 7.14
C THR A 130 22.77 -1.51 5.63
N THR A 131 21.61 -1.21 5.05
CA THR A 131 21.43 -1.19 3.60
C THR A 131 20.98 0.21 3.20
N ILE A 132 21.68 0.81 2.22
CA ILE A 132 21.28 2.06 1.59
C ILE A 132 20.84 1.72 0.17
N LYS A 133 19.67 2.21 -0.26
CA LYS A 133 19.20 2.14 -1.63
C LYS A 133 19.00 3.53 -2.19
N ILE A 134 19.42 3.76 -3.43
CA ILE A 134 19.33 5.06 -4.11
C ILE A 134 18.76 4.83 -5.49
N GLY A 135 17.62 5.43 -5.80
CA GLY A 135 16.92 5.35 -7.08
C GLY A 135 15.48 4.87 -6.93
N ARG A 136 14.85 4.52 -8.06
CA ARG A 136 13.45 4.05 -8.12
C ARG A 136 13.32 2.68 -7.47
N GLN A 137 12.43 2.58 -6.47
CA GLN A 137 12.28 1.37 -5.66
C GLN A 137 10.86 1.23 -5.11
N ALA A 138 10.43 -0.01 -4.94
CA ALA A 138 9.23 -0.32 -4.19
C ALA A 138 9.48 -0.13 -2.69
N LEU A 139 8.73 0.76 -2.04
CA LEU A 139 8.77 0.95 -0.60
C LEU A 139 7.70 0.09 0.07
N THR A 140 8.14 -0.76 0.98
CA THR A 140 7.25 -1.68 1.70
C THR A 140 7.55 -1.66 3.20
N PRO A 141 7.34 -0.51 3.90
CA PRO A 141 7.62 -0.40 5.33
C PRO A 141 6.85 -1.44 6.14
N ARG A 142 5.63 -1.75 5.72
CA ARG A 142 4.82 -2.84 6.26
C ARG A 142 4.73 -3.97 5.26
N LYS A 143 4.43 -5.17 5.75
CA LYS A 143 4.18 -6.32 4.89
C LYS A 143 2.90 -6.13 4.09
N ALA A 144 3.00 -6.27 2.77
CA ALA A 144 1.84 -6.13 1.88
C ALA A 144 0.66 -7.03 2.32
N PRO A 145 -0.60 -6.61 2.09
CA PRO A 145 -1.06 -5.40 1.41
C PRO A 145 -1.26 -4.18 2.33
N PHE A 146 -0.77 -4.20 3.55
CA PHE A 146 -1.16 -3.30 4.64
C PHE A 146 -0.31 -2.02 4.70
N HIS A 147 -0.12 -1.34 3.57
CA HIS A 147 0.58 -0.06 3.50
C HIS A 147 -0.42 1.09 3.66
N ARG A 148 -0.74 1.45 4.93
CA ARG A 148 -1.78 2.44 5.21
C ARG A 148 -1.42 3.86 4.79
N PHE A 149 -0.15 4.25 4.98
CA PHE A 149 0.27 5.63 4.73
C PHE A 149 1.34 5.73 3.63
N LEU A 150 2.21 4.76 3.53
CA LEU A 150 3.31 4.72 2.57
C LEU A 150 3.52 3.30 2.09
N GLY A 151 3.43 3.07 0.79
CA GLY A 151 3.72 1.75 0.23
C GLY A 151 3.53 1.62 -1.26
N THR A 152 3.85 0.44 -1.75
CA THR A 152 3.68 0.04 -3.14
C THR A 152 2.29 -0.54 -3.33
N VAL A 153 1.55 -0.06 -4.32
CA VAL A 153 0.24 -0.60 -4.69
C VAL A 153 0.45 -1.88 -5.49
N LEU A 154 0.30 -3.04 -4.84
CA LEU A 154 0.54 -4.34 -5.47
C LEU A 154 -0.70 -4.94 -6.15
N TRP A 155 -1.88 -4.41 -5.84
CA TRP A 155 -3.14 -4.90 -6.40
C TRP A 155 -3.31 -4.52 -7.86
N ARG A 156 -3.03 -3.26 -8.23
CA ARG A 156 -3.14 -2.79 -9.62
C ARG A 156 -2.07 -3.42 -10.52
N GLN A 157 -2.27 -3.36 -11.84
CA GLN A 157 -1.31 -3.90 -12.81
C GLN A 157 -0.03 -3.07 -12.79
N ASN A 158 -0.11 -1.74 -12.82
CA ASN A 158 1.03 -0.87 -12.56
C ASN A 158 1.26 -0.71 -11.05
N TRP A 159 2.51 -0.67 -10.63
CA TRP A 159 2.86 -0.45 -9.25
C TRP A 159 3.17 1.03 -8.98
N GLN A 160 2.81 1.47 -7.79
CA GLN A 160 3.35 2.71 -7.25
C GLN A 160 4.76 2.46 -6.73
N THR A 161 5.74 3.24 -7.19
CA THR A 161 7.14 3.17 -6.77
C THR A 161 7.69 4.55 -6.47
N GLN A 162 8.81 4.63 -5.73
CA GLN A 162 9.35 5.90 -5.27
C GLN A 162 10.80 6.06 -5.70
N ASP A 163 11.14 7.22 -6.25
CA ASP A 163 12.50 7.67 -6.45
C ASP A 163 13.00 8.25 -5.12
N ALA A 164 13.92 7.55 -4.47
CA ALA A 164 14.27 7.81 -3.08
C ALA A 164 15.70 7.40 -2.73
N VAL A 165 16.22 7.99 -1.65
CA VAL A 165 17.29 7.38 -0.85
C VAL A 165 16.71 6.82 0.42
N ILE A 166 16.91 5.52 0.67
CA ILE A 166 16.41 4.81 1.84
C ILE A 166 17.56 4.13 2.56
N VAL A 167 17.68 4.38 3.83
CA VAL A 167 18.63 3.73 4.74
C VAL A 167 17.84 2.84 5.70
N THR A 168 18.11 1.54 5.70
CA THR A 168 17.54 0.59 6.66
C THR A 168 18.65 0.02 7.52
N ASN A 169 18.49 0.08 8.83
CA ASN A 169 19.44 -0.42 9.83
C ASN A 169 18.77 -1.42 10.77
N THR A 170 19.45 -2.55 11.03
CA THR A 170 19.02 -3.62 11.96
C THR A 170 20.11 -3.95 13.00
N SER A 171 20.96 -2.96 13.35
CA SER A 171 22.06 -3.16 14.31
C SER A 171 21.57 -3.34 15.74
N PHE A 172 20.47 -2.72 16.10
CA PHE A 172 19.86 -2.84 17.40
C PHE A 172 19.05 -4.12 17.50
N LYS A 173 19.12 -4.77 18.65
CA LYS A 173 18.41 -6.02 18.88
C LYS A 173 16.90 -5.82 18.70
N ASP A 174 16.27 -6.72 17.93
CA ASP A 174 14.83 -6.75 17.69
C ASP A 174 14.26 -5.43 17.12
N THR A 175 15.12 -4.58 16.51
CA THR A 175 14.76 -3.26 16.01
C THR A 175 15.14 -3.11 14.54
N GLU A 176 14.23 -2.57 13.74
CA GLU A 176 14.47 -2.09 12.39
C GLU A 176 14.20 -0.58 12.34
N ILE A 177 15.18 0.19 11.86
CA ILE A 177 15.05 1.64 11.67
C ILE A 177 15.19 1.91 10.17
N MET A 178 14.24 2.64 9.60
CA MET A 178 14.26 3.14 8.24
C MET A 178 14.21 4.67 8.26
N VAL A 179 15.15 5.30 7.55
CA VAL A 179 15.17 6.75 7.30
C VAL A 179 15.30 6.95 5.80
N GLY A 180 14.59 7.90 5.26
CA GLY A 180 14.66 8.15 3.83
C GLY A 180 14.24 9.54 3.41
N TYR A 181 14.47 9.82 2.15
CA TYR A 181 14.01 11.00 1.46
C TYR A 181 13.49 10.59 0.08
N ILE A 182 12.23 10.89 -0.20
CA ILE A 182 11.57 10.62 -1.47
C ILE A 182 11.51 11.95 -2.22
N TRP A 183 11.99 11.98 -3.48
CA TRP A 183 11.91 13.17 -4.32
C TRP A 183 10.89 13.03 -5.45
N LYS A 184 10.37 11.81 -5.67
CA LYS A 184 9.37 11.55 -6.69
C LYS A 184 8.57 10.28 -6.37
N ASN A 185 7.27 10.31 -6.63
CA ASN A 185 6.41 9.15 -6.61
C ASN A 185 5.93 8.85 -8.03
N ASN A 186 6.27 7.66 -8.54
CA ASN A 186 5.69 7.11 -9.76
C ASN A 186 4.36 6.44 -9.41
N THR A 187 3.28 6.84 -10.05
CA THR A 187 1.91 6.42 -9.74
C THR A 187 1.53 5.13 -10.47
N ILE A 188 0.40 4.54 -10.10
CA ILE A 188 -0.19 3.39 -10.81
C ILE A 188 -0.65 3.72 -12.23
N PHE A 189 -0.62 4.98 -12.64
CA PHE A 189 -0.98 5.44 -13.99
C PHE A 189 0.25 5.67 -14.88
N GLY A 190 1.46 5.38 -14.38
CA GLY A 190 2.71 5.63 -15.11
C GLY A 190 3.09 7.11 -15.16
N THR A 191 2.47 7.95 -14.34
CA THR A 191 2.79 9.38 -14.20
C THR A 191 3.64 9.62 -12.96
N ASP A 192 4.52 10.60 -13.01
CA ASP A 192 5.37 10.99 -11.89
C ASP A 192 4.74 12.16 -11.11
N ARG A 193 4.92 12.19 -9.79
CA ARG A 193 4.54 13.29 -8.89
C ARG A 193 5.78 13.72 -8.12
N ASP A 194 6.24 14.95 -8.36
CA ASP A 194 7.41 15.51 -7.67
C ASP A 194 7.06 15.85 -6.22
N MET A 195 8.00 15.55 -5.31
CA MET A 195 7.78 15.77 -3.88
C MET A 195 9.09 15.99 -3.11
N GLU A 196 8.99 16.58 -1.93
CA GLU A 196 10.05 16.69 -0.94
C GLU A 196 9.59 15.97 0.32
N ALA A 197 10.06 14.72 0.53
CA ALA A 197 9.46 13.89 1.55
C ALA A 197 10.50 13.16 2.43
N PRO A 198 10.95 13.77 3.51
CA PRO A 198 11.67 13.07 4.56
C PRO A 198 10.76 12.09 5.29
N ILE A 199 11.22 10.85 5.46
CA ILE A 199 10.48 9.78 6.11
C ILE A 199 11.31 9.09 7.18
N PHE A 200 10.63 8.67 8.23
CA PHE A 200 11.18 7.86 9.32
C PHE A 200 10.19 6.76 9.71
N ASN A 201 10.71 5.55 9.95
CA ASN A 201 9.95 4.43 10.48
C ASN A 201 10.85 3.59 11.39
N ALA A 202 10.36 3.24 12.57
CA ALA A 202 11.06 2.38 13.50
C ALA A 202 10.12 1.28 13.99
N LYS A 203 10.61 0.04 13.97
CA LYS A 203 9.89 -1.14 14.47
C LYS A 203 10.68 -1.81 15.57
N TYR A 204 9.96 -2.29 16.57
CA TYR A 204 10.51 -3.06 17.68
C TYR A 204 9.71 -4.33 17.91
N ASP A 205 10.36 -5.48 17.74
CA ASP A 205 9.78 -6.82 17.81
C ASP A 205 10.18 -7.58 19.10
N GLY A 206 10.84 -6.91 20.06
CA GLY A 206 11.43 -7.54 21.26
C GLY A 206 10.44 -7.94 22.35
N PHE A 207 9.20 -7.49 22.30
CA PHE A 207 8.18 -7.92 23.25
C PHE A 207 7.57 -9.27 22.86
N ARG A 208 7.32 -10.12 23.84
CA ARG A 208 6.78 -11.47 23.60
C ARG A 208 5.43 -11.49 22.87
N TYR A 209 4.59 -10.54 23.15
CA TYR A 209 3.21 -10.51 22.66
C TYR A 209 2.84 -9.23 21.90
N ALA A 210 3.76 -8.29 21.78
CA ALA A 210 3.55 -7.02 21.13
C ALA A 210 4.71 -6.68 20.19
N LYS A 211 4.37 -6.09 19.06
CA LYS A 211 5.28 -5.42 18.14
C LYS A 211 4.87 -3.96 18.08
N LEU A 212 5.86 -3.08 18.15
CA LEU A 212 5.64 -1.65 18.11
C LEU A 212 6.17 -1.07 16.80
N GLU A 213 5.50 -0.08 16.27
CA GLU A 213 5.95 0.71 15.13
C GLU A 213 5.67 2.18 15.41
N GLY A 214 6.70 3.03 15.24
CA GLY A 214 6.55 4.47 15.24
C GLY A 214 7.01 5.05 13.91
N TYR A 215 6.34 6.07 13.41
CA TYR A 215 6.64 6.65 12.11
C TYR A 215 6.41 8.16 12.07
N TYR A 216 7.10 8.79 11.12
CA TYR A 216 6.97 10.18 10.74
C TYR A 216 7.15 10.27 9.22
N TYR A 217 6.16 10.81 8.53
CA TYR A 217 6.17 11.01 7.09
C TYR A 217 5.77 12.46 6.81
N ASP A 218 6.70 13.24 6.25
CA ASP A 218 6.45 14.59 5.81
C ASP A 218 6.43 14.58 4.28
N LEU A 219 5.24 14.64 3.72
CA LEU A 219 4.98 14.44 2.29
C LEU A 219 4.62 15.79 1.66
N ASP A 220 5.60 16.59 1.28
CA ASP A 220 5.37 17.85 0.56
C ASP A 220 5.32 17.57 -0.95
N PHE A 221 4.13 17.63 -1.53
CA PHE A 221 3.91 17.54 -2.97
C PHE A 221 4.09 18.93 -3.58
N THR A 222 4.96 19.04 -4.59
CA THR A 222 5.36 20.34 -5.16
C THR A 222 4.58 20.74 -6.40
N GLU A 223 3.82 19.82 -6.99
CA GLU A 223 2.99 20.09 -8.16
C GLU A 223 1.63 20.67 -7.79
N SER A 224 1.15 21.66 -8.55
CA SER A 224 -0.07 22.42 -8.25
C SER A 224 -1.33 21.56 -8.10
N ALA A 225 -1.42 20.45 -8.82
CA ALA A 225 -2.55 19.52 -8.75
C ALA A 225 -2.59 18.71 -7.43
N ASP A 226 -1.45 18.59 -6.74
CA ASP A 226 -1.28 17.71 -5.60
C ASP A 226 -1.08 18.43 -4.26
N LEU A 227 -1.04 19.78 -4.26
CA LEU A 227 -0.76 20.56 -3.04
C LEU A 227 -1.67 20.22 -1.87
N ALA A 228 -2.94 19.90 -2.14
CA ALA A 228 -3.88 19.50 -1.10
C ALA A 228 -3.54 18.16 -0.41
N ASN A 229 -2.62 17.37 -0.96
CA ASN A 229 -2.13 16.12 -0.38
C ASN A 229 -0.87 16.33 0.48
N ALA A 230 -0.26 17.52 0.44
CA ALA A 230 0.92 17.82 1.24
C ALA A 230 0.58 17.80 2.74
N SER A 231 1.20 16.89 3.46
CA SER A 231 0.86 16.60 4.85
C SER A 231 2.01 15.98 5.63
N THR A 232 2.11 16.34 6.90
CA THR A 232 2.98 15.68 7.90
C THR A 232 2.14 14.72 8.71
N THR A 233 2.48 13.43 8.67
CA THR A 233 1.81 12.37 9.42
C THR A 233 2.78 11.71 10.39
N TYR A 234 2.41 11.59 11.66
CA TYR A 234 3.18 10.82 12.64
C TYR A 234 2.26 9.97 13.49
N GLY A 235 2.74 8.80 13.91
CA GLY A 235 1.90 7.87 14.65
C GLY A 235 2.63 6.73 15.31
N LEU A 236 1.85 5.97 16.07
CA LEU A 236 2.28 4.77 16.78
C LEU A 236 1.30 3.64 16.52
N ARG A 237 1.84 2.46 16.32
CA ARG A 237 1.09 1.22 16.15
C ARG A 237 1.62 0.15 17.07
N ALA A 238 0.71 -0.55 17.74
CA ALA A 238 1.00 -1.75 18.51
C ALA A 238 0.14 -2.89 17.97
N HIS A 239 0.75 -4.03 17.69
CA HIS A 239 0.00 -5.21 17.26
C HIS A 239 0.62 -6.48 17.82
N GLY A 240 -0.16 -7.54 17.94
CA GLY A 240 0.39 -8.74 18.50
C GLY A 240 -0.50 -9.96 18.41
N VAL A 241 0.04 -11.06 18.94
CA VAL A 241 -0.62 -12.36 18.97
C VAL A 241 -0.42 -12.97 20.35
N ILE A 242 -1.50 -13.26 21.04
CA ILE A 242 -1.51 -13.87 22.38
C ILE A 242 -2.09 -15.27 22.28
N PRO A 243 -1.34 -16.34 22.63
CA PRO A 243 -1.89 -17.67 22.78
C PRO A 243 -2.95 -17.68 23.91
N VAL A 244 -4.14 -18.24 23.64
CA VAL A 244 -5.24 -18.27 24.63
C VAL A 244 -5.50 -19.68 25.15
N ILE A 245 -5.65 -20.66 24.24
CA ILE A 245 -5.93 -22.06 24.60
C ILE A 245 -4.96 -22.98 23.85
N ASN A 246 -4.06 -23.65 24.59
CA ASN A 246 -3.19 -24.74 24.11
C ASN A 246 -2.57 -24.49 22.73
N ASP A 247 -2.08 -23.30 22.43
CA ASP A 247 -1.52 -22.86 21.14
C ASP A 247 -2.44 -23.05 19.91
N LYS A 248 -3.64 -23.59 20.09
CA LYS A 248 -4.61 -23.77 19.01
C LYS A 248 -5.42 -22.52 18.75
N THR A 249 -5.76 -21.79 19.82
CA THR A 249 -6.50 -20.54 19.74
C THR A 249 -5.59 -19.38 20.11
N LYS A 250 -5.55 -18.38 19.25
CA LYS A 250 -4.75 -17.17 19.44
C LYS A 250 -5.64 -15.95 19.34
N PHE A 251 -5.50 -15.04 20.28
CA PHE A 251 -6.05 -13.69 20.15
C PHE A 251 -5.06 -12.84 19.34
N ILE A 252 -5.57 -12.14 18.34
CA ILE A 252 -4.80 -11.14 17.57
C ILE A 252 -5.37 -9.77 17.87
N TYR A 253 -4.51 -8.77 17.88
CA TYR A 253 -4.95 -7.38 18.09
C TYR A 253 -4.06 -6.42 17.34
N THR A 254 -4.63 -5.26 17.00
CA THR A 254 -3.92 -4.09 16.48
C THR A 254 -4.56 -2.84 17.08
N GLY A 255 -3.72 -1.91 17.55
CA GLY A 255 -4.12 -0.55 17.87
C GLY A 255 -3.18 0.41 17.16
N GLU A 256 -3.71 1.45 16.52
CA GLU A 256 -2.94 2.47 15.83
C GLU A 256 -3.56 3.84 16.05
N PHE A 257 -2.71 4.84 16.26
CA PHE A 257 -3.08 6.23 16.29
C PHE A 257 -2.09 7.02 15.45
N ALA A 258 -2.60 7.95 14.65
CA ALA A 258 -1.79 8.92 13.95
C ALA A 258 -2.44 10.30 13.97
N ARG A 259 -1.61 11.34 13.92
CA ARG A 259 -2.02 12.72 13.68
C ARG A 259 -1.41 13.21 12.39
N GLN A 260 -2.19 13.97 11.65
CA GLN A 260 -1.78 14.60 10.41
C GLN A 260 -2.09 16.09 10.46
N SER A 261 -1.15 16.89 9.98
CA SER A 261 -1.34 18.32 9.73
C SER A 261 -0.90 18.65 8.30
N ASP A 262 -1.26 19.84 7.83
CA ASP A 262 -0.73 20.38 6.59
C ASP A 262 0.78 20.60 6.68
N THR A 263 1.46 20.56 5.53
CA THR A 263 2.88 20.89 5.40
C THR A 263 3.17 21.63 4.09
N GLY A 264 4.32 22.29 4.03
CA GLY A 264 4.92 22.82 2.81
C GLY A 264 3.99 23.69 1.99
N SER A 265 3.59 23.18 0.84
CA SER A 265 2.82 23.89 -0.17
C SER A 265 1.29 23.79 -0.02
N ASN A 266 0.78 23.06 0.97
CA ASN A 266 -0.66 22.97 1.21
C ASN A 266 -1.22 24.32 1.67
N SER A 267 -2.27 24.79 0.99
CA SER A 267 -2.95 26.06 1.32
C SER A 267 -4.00 25.92 2.43
N ASN A 268 -4.41 24.71 2.75
CA ASN A 268 -5.39 24.43 3.81
C ASN A 268 -4.65 24.12 5.10
N SER A 269 -5.00 24.82 6.19
CA SER A 269 -4.46 24.49 7.51
C SER A 269 -5.43 23.56 8.23
N TYR A 270 -4.96 22.41 8.70
CA TYR A 270 -5.77 21.42 9.40
C TYR A 270 -4.94 20.52 10.33
N ASP A 271 -5.60 19.99 11.35
CA ASP A 271 -5.13 18.89 12.18
C ASP A 271 -6.23 17.82 12.22
N ALA A 272 -5.93 16.62 11.72
CA ALA A 272 -6.86 15.50 11.70
C ALA A 272 -6.22 14.26 12.31
N ASP A 273 -7.01 13.43 12.98
CA ASP A 273 -6.54 12.22 13.63
C ASP A 273 -6.99 10.96 12.87
N TYR A 274 -6.25 9.88 13.06
CA TYR A 274 -6.52 8.55 12.55
C TYR A 274 -6.47 7.55 13.69
N TYR A 275 -7.45 6.66 13.71
CA TYR A 275 -7.52 5.57 14.69
C TYR A 275 -7.77 4.24 14.00
N LEU A 276 -7.15 3.18 14.51
CA LEU A 276 -7.49 1.81 14.20
C LEU A 276 -7.47 0.99 15.49
N ALA A 277 -8.58 0.33 15.76
CA ALA A 277 -8.68 -0.71 16.78
C ALA A 277 -9.15 -2.01 16.14
N GLU A 278 -8.39 -3.09 16.33
CA GLU A 278 -8.71 -4.40 15.76
C GLU A 278 -8.50 -5.48 16.80
N GLY A 279 -9.43 -6.43 16.89
CA GLY A 279 -9.33 -7.61 17.75
C GLY A 279 -9.99 -8.83 17.13
N GLY A 280 -9.40 -10.02 17.37
CA GLY A 280 -9.96 -11.24 16.79
C GLY A 280 -9.33 -12.53 17.30
N PHE A 281 -9.92 -13.64 16.91
CA PHE A 281 -9.45 -14.97 17.28
C PHE A 281 -9.11 -15.80 16.06
N LYS A 282 -7.92 -16.39 16.09
CA LYS A 282 -7.48 -17.37 15.12
C LYS A 282 -7.49 -18.77 15.76
N VAL A 283 -8.21 -19.69 15.15
CA VAL A 283 -8.31 -21.09 15.59
C VAL A 283 -7.67 -21.99 14.56
N LYS A 284 -6.77 -22.87 14.99
CA LYS A 284 -6.22 -23.94 14.16
C LYS A 284 -7.18 -25.14 14.15
N LEU A 285 -7.41 -25.70 12.97
CA LEU A 285 -8.27 -26.85 12.73
C LEU A 285 -7.46 -27.96 12.06
N ASN A 286 -7.91 -29.22 12.23
CA ASN A 286 -7.23 -30.41 11.68
C ASN A 286 -8.02 -31.04 10.51
N ASN A 287 -8.72 -30.22 9.72
CA ASN A 287 -9.59 -30.63 8.62
C ASN A 287 -9.08 -30.11 7.27
N PHE A 288 -9.93 -30.10 6.25
CA PHE A 288 -9.67 -29.43 4.98
C PHE A 288 -9.38 -27.93 5.21
N VAL A 289 -10.20 -27.25 6.03
CA VAL A 289 -9.91 -25.93 6.58
C VAL A 289 -8.91 -26.10 7.72
N THR A 290 -7.73 -25.51 7.60
CA THR A 290 -6.63 -25.65 8.56
C THR A 290 -6.60 -24.55 9.62
N SER A 291 -7.21 -23.40 9.34
CA SER A 291 -7.44 -22.37 10.35
C SER A 291 -8.58 -21.43 9.94
N ILE A 292 -9.25 -20.87 10.94
CA ILE A 292 -10.19 -19.75 10.78
C ILE A 292 -9.73 -18.62 11.67
N LEU A 293 -9.73 -17.40 11.13
CA LEU A 293 -9.59 -16.14 11.84
C LEU A 293 -10.89 -15.37 11.68
N VAL A 294 -11.43 -14.87 12.78
CA VAL A 294 -12.51 -13.88 12.78
C VAL A 294 -12.05 -12.68 13.57
N LYS A 295 -12.23 -11.48 13.04
CA LYS A 295 -11.85 -10.23 13.68
C LYS A 295 -12.91 -9.16 13.46
N ALA A 296 -13.00 -8.24 14.41
CA ALA A 296 -13.70 -6.97 14.31
C ALA A 296 -12.69 -5.84 14.29
N SER A 297 -12.95 -4.82 13.52
CA SER A 297 -12.11 -3.65 13.35
C SER A 297 -12.95 -2.38 13.33
N TYR A 298 -12.40 -1.31 13.86
CA TYR A 298 -12.94 0.04 13.81
C TYR A 298 -11.83 0.98 13.36
N GLU A 299 -12.03 1.63 12.23
CA GLU A 299 -11.05 2.53 11.61
C GLU A 299 -11.70 3.89 11.33
N VAL A 300 -11.01 4.96 11.69
CA VAL A 300 -11.50 6.34 11.54
C VAL A 300 -10.44 7.19 10.87
N LEU A 301 -10.86 7.94 9.86
CA LEU A 301 -10.11 9.06 9.29
C LEU A 301 -10.94 10.31 9.54
N GLU A 302 -10.49 11.11 10.49
CA GLU A 302 -11.23 12.28 10.98
C GLU A 302 -11.19 13.48 10.03
N THR A 303 -12.11 14.38 10.27
CA THR A 303 -12.06 15.79 9.82
C THR A 303 -11.35 16.64 10.87
N ASP A 304 -10.83 17.81 10.50
CA ASP A 304 -10.37 18.80 11.47
C ASP A 304 -11.58 19.41 12.22
N LYS A 305 -11.78 18.97 13.48
CA LYS A 305 -12.83 19.47 14.38
C LYS A 305 -14.23 19.49 13.75
N GLY A 306 -14.55 18.49 12.95
CA GLY A 306 -15.82 18.39 12.26
C GLY A 306 -15.94 19.33 11.03
N THR A 307 -14.84 19.92 10.56
CA THR A 307 -14.85 20.78 9.38
C THR A 307 -14.73 19.96 8.12
N GLN A 308 -15.80 19.89 7.35
CA GLN A 308 -15.82 19.13 6.09
C GLN A 308 -14.78 19.65 5.08
N GLY A 309 -14.10 18.70 4.40
CA GLY A 309 -13.08 18.97 3.39
C GLY A 309 -11.66 19.08 3.94
N THR A 310 -11.47 19.26 5.25
CA THR A 310 -10.18 19.18 5.94
C THR A 310 -10.10 17.82 6.63
N VAL A 311 -9.61 16.81 5.94
CA VAL A 311 -9.68 15.41 6.35
C VAL A 311 -8.31 14.77 6.40
N PHE A 312 -8.16 13.74 7.22
CA PHE A 312 -6.98 12.88 7.20
C PHE A 312 -6.83 12.20 5.84
N ARG A 313 -5.68 12.36 5.17
CA ARG A 313 -5.41 11.88 3.82
C ARG A 313 -4.35 10.81 3.80
N THR A 314 -4.44 9.89 2.84
CA THR A 314 -3.49 8.78 2.68
C THR A 314 -2.97 8.67 1.24
N PRO A 315 -2.27 9.71 0.73
CA PRO A 315 -1.97 9.85 -0.70
C PRO A 315 -1.01 8.79 -1.26
N LEU A 316 -0.25 8.10 -0.42
CA LEU A 316 0.68 7.03 -0.82
C LEU A 316 0.28 5.66 -0.23
N ALA A 317 -0.97 5.51 0.18
CA ALA A 317 -1.50 4.26 0.72
C ALA A 317 -1.68 3.18 -0.36
N THR A 318 -1.78 1.93 0.09
CA THR A 318 -2.38 0.83 -0.69
C THR A 318 -3.90 0.86 -0.48
N GLY A 319 -4.57 1.91 -1.02
CA GLY A 319 -5.97 2.24 -0.71
C GLY A 319 -6.94 1.07 -0.84
N HIS A 320 -6.80 0.25 -1.89
CA HIS A 320 -7.64 -0.94 -2.14
C HIS A 320 -7.74 -1.95 -0.97
N ALA A 321 -6.84 -1.90 0.01
CA ALA A 321 -6.86 -2.81 1.17
C ALA A 321 -7.72 -2.29 2.33
N TYR A 322 -8.31 -1.09 2.20
CA TYR A 322 -9.00 -0.36 3.26
C TYR A 322 -10.33 0.20 2.76
N GLN A 323 -11.30 0.38 3.65
CA GLN A 323 -12.64 0.92 3.38
C GLN A 323 -13.35 0.25 2.20
N GLY A 324 -13.24 -1.09 2.11
CA GLY A 324 -13.85 -1.89 1.05
C GLY A 324 -13.06 -1.99 -0.25
N TRP A 325 -13.36 -3.01 -1.05
CA TRP A 325 -12.64 -3.35 -2.28
C TRP A 325 -13.30 -2.82 -3.55
N THR A 326 -14.47 -2.19 -3.44
CA THR A 326 -15.04 -1.45 -4.59
C THR A 326 -14.21 -0.25 -4.99
N ASP A 327 -13.22 0.16 -4.16
CA ASP A 327 -12.40 1.36 -4.35
C ASP A 327 -13.21 2.67 -4.29
N ASN A 328 -14.41 2.65 -3.68
CA ASN A 328 -15.25 3.84 -3.57
C ASN A 328 -14.65 4.90 -2.62
N PHE A 329 -13.85 4.46 -1.63
CA PHE A 329 -13.28 5.29 -0.57
C PHE A 329 -11.75 5.39 -0.63
N LEU A 330 -11.14 5.32 -1.83
CA LEU A 330 -9.69 5.53 -2.01
C LEU A 330 -9.22 6.91 -1.54
N LEU A 331 -10.11 7.90 -1.64
CA LEU A 331 -9.94 9.24 -1.08
C LEU A 331 -10.90 9.39 0.10
N THR A 332 -10.40 9.87 1.23
CA THR A 332 -11.23 10.18 2.39
C THR A 332 -12.30 11.19 2.00
N PRO A 333 -13.59 10.90 2.19
CA PRO A 333 -14.68 11.83 1.91
C PRO A 333 -14.58 13.12 2.73
N ALA A 334 -15.22 14.20 2.24
CA ALA A 334 -15.14 15.50 2.90
C ALA A 334 -15.69 15.53 4.33
N ALA A 335 -16.57 14.60 4.68
CA ALA A 335 -17.13 14.45 6.04
C ALA A 335 -16.36 13.45 6.91
N GLY A 336 -15.13 13.05 6.50
CA GLY A 336 -14.41 11.97 7.16
C GLY A 336 -15.05 10.61 6.91
N ILE A 337 -14.50 9.58 7.51
CA ILE A 337 -15.04 8.22 7.40
C ILE A 337 -14.79 7.43 8.69
N GLU A 338 -15.82 6.77 9.18
CA GLU A 338 -15.79 5.69 10.16
C GLU A 338 -16.13 4.39 9.48
N ASP A 339 -15.25 3.39 9.62
CA ASP A 339 -15.44 2.05 9.05
C ASP A 339 -15.43 1.01 10.16
N THR A 340 -16.60 0.47 10.48
CA THR A 340 -16.73 -0.69 11.35
C THR A 340 -16.83 -1.94 10.51
N TYR A 341 -15.84 -2.84 10.59
CA TYR A 341 -15.85 -4.01 9.73
C TYR A 341 -15.49 -5.31 10.43
N PHE A 342 -16.10 -6.39 9.90
CA PHE A 342 -15.86 -7.76 10.36
C PHE A 342 -15.17 -8.54 9.26
N THR A 343 -14.08 -9.24 9.57
CA THR A 343 -13.35 -10.04 8.59
C THR A 343 -13.25 -11.48 9.07
N MET A 344 -13.59 -12.42 8.18
CA MET A 344 -13.32 -13.85 8.33
C MET A 344 -12.23 -14.26 7.33
N VAL A 345 -11.21 -14.97 7.80
CA VAL A 345 -10.19 -15.58 6.95
C VAL A 345 -10.17 -17.09 7.22
N ALA A 346 -10.59 -17.89 6.25
CA ALA A 346 -10.42 -19.34 6.26
C ALA A 346 -9.21 -19.73 5.44
N THR A 347 -8.27 -20.47 6.04
CA THR A 347 -7.12 -21.04 5.34
C THR A 347 -7.36 -22.54 5.21
N GLY A 348 -7.25 -23.05 3.99
CA GLY A 348 -7.44 -24.45 3.67
C GLY A 348 -6.14 -25.17 3.30
N LYS A 349 -6.27 -26.47 3.04
CA LYS A 349 -5.19 -27.26 2.40
C LYS A 349 -4.88 -26.70 1.02
N TYR A 350 -3.71 -27.05 0.48
CA TYR A 350 -3.25 -26.66 -0.85
C TYR A 350 -3.12 -25.14 -1.04
N ASP A 351 -2.73 -24.43 0.03
CA ASP A 351 -2.55 -22.96 0.03
C ASP A 351 -3.80 -22.20 -0.45
N THR A 352 -4.99 -22.73 -0.15
CA THR A 352 -6.26 -22.08 -0.44
C THR A 352 -6.62 -21.12 0.67
N LYS A 353 -7.11 -19.92 0.35
CA LYS A 353 -7.53 -18.89 1.30
C LYS A 353 -8.82 -18.26 0.82
N LEU A 354 -9.80 -18.18 1.72
CA LEU A 354 -11.04 -17.43 1.56
C LEU A 354 -11.02 -16.27 2.56
N ILE A 355 -11.28 -15.07 2.08
CA ILE A 355 -11.49 -13.87 2.91
C ILE A 355 -12.91 -13.38 2.63
N VAL A 356 -13.63 -13.04 3.67
CA VAL A 356 -14.92 -12.35 3.61
C VAL A 356 -14.85 -11.19 4.58
N SER A 357 -15.16 -9.98 4.11
CA SER A 357 -15.30 -8.79 4.95
C SER A 357 -16.68 -8.18 4.76
N TYR A 358 -17.21 -7.57 5.81
CA TYR A 358 -18.41 -6.75 5.79
C TYR A 358 -18.10 -5.44 6.46
N HIS A 359 -18.32 -4.33 5.75
CA HIS A 359 -18.03 -2.96 6.15
C HIS A 359 -19.33 -2.19 6.37
N MET A 360 -19.40 -1.42 7.43
CA MET A 360 -20.43 -0.42 7.71
C MET A 360 -19.72 0.93 7.71
N LEU A 361 -20.07 1.77 6.75
CA LEU A 361 -19.33 2.98 6.41
C LEU A 361 -20.16 4.22 6.72
N GLU A 362 -19.72 5.00 7.70
CA GLU A 362 -20.43 6.18 8.20
C GLU A 362 -19.57 7.44 8.03
N ALA A 363 -20.24 8.60 7.97
CA ALA A 363 -19.55 9.90 7.97
C ALA A 363 -19.11 10.26 9.39
N GLU A 364 -17.81 10.54 9.59
CA GLU A 364 -17.27 10.88 10.90
C GLU A 364 -17.90 12.17 11.48
N SER A 365 -18.10 13.21 10.67
CA SER A 365 -18.49 14.53 11.18
C SER A 365 -19.92 14.96 10.88
N ALA A 366 -20.68 14.23 10.06
CA ALA A 366 -21.97 14.70 9.53
C ALA A 366 -23.18 13.85 9.95
N GLY A 367 -22.96 12.70 10.59
CA GLY A 367 -24.01 11.85 11.19
C GLY A 367 -24.96 11.23 10.16
N PHE A 368 -24.45 10.85 8.98
CA PHE A 368 -25.16 10.09 7.97
C PHE A 368 -24.38 8.83 7.58
N ASP A 369 -25.08 7.83 7.07
CA ASP A 369 -24.45 6.61 6.55
C ASP A 369 -24.02 6.81 5.10
N TYR A 370 -22.82 6.31 4.77
CA TYR A 370 -22.43 6.14 3.37
C TYR A 370 -23.08 4.89 2.77
N GLY A 371 -23.10 3.79 3.51
CA GLY A 371 -23.62 2.50 3.09
C GLY A 371 -22.79 1.34 3.61
N ASP A 372 -23.08 0.16 3.08
CA ASP A 372 -22.44 -1.09 3.47
C ASP A 372 -21.67 -1.72 2.29
N GLU A 373 -20.60 -2.45 2.58
CA GLU A 373 -19.88 -3.20 1.55
C GLU A 373 -19.60 -4.64 1.97
N ILE A 374 -19.81 -5.59 1.05
CA ILE A 374 -19.40 -6.99 1.21
C ILE A 374 -18.28 -7.32 0.25
N ASP A 375 -17.21 -7.89 0.80
CA ASP A 375 -16.02 -8.29 0.11
C ASP A 375 -15.77 -9.79 0.21
N ILE A 376 -15.51 -10.46 -0.91
CA ILE A 376 -15.20 -11.89 -0.97
C ILE A 376 -13.96 -12.12 -1.82
N TRP A 377 -12.95 -12.82 -1.30
CA TRP A 377 -11.76 -13.19 -2.05
C TRP A 377 -11.37 -14.64 -1.82
N LEU A 378 -11.45 -15.45 -2.85
CA LEU A 378 -10.93 -16.81 -2.89
C LEU A 378 -9.64 -16.84 -3.70
N THR A 379 -8.56 -17.31 -3.08
CA THR A 379 -7.26 -17.43 -3.76
C THR A 379 -6.59 -18.76 -3.44
N ARG A 380 -5.78 -19.26 -4.38
CA ARG A 380 -5.00 -20.48 -4.22
C ARG A 380 -3.64 -20.37 -4.92
N LYS A 381 -2.59 -20.81 -4.21
CA LYS A 381 -1.28 -21.00 -4.82
C LYS A 381 -1.15 -22.41 -5.35
N LEU A 382 -0.79 -22.53 -6.62
CA LEU A 382 -0.50 -23.79 -7.28
C LEU A 382 1.02 -23.94 -7.42
N ASN A 383 1.60 -25.04 -6.88
CA ASN A 383 3.03 -25.37 -6.93
C ASN A 383 4.03 -24.22 -6.67
N LYS A 384 3.73 -23.31 -5.75
CA LYS A 384 4.54 -22.16 -5.31
C LYS A 384 4.77 -21.07 -6.37
N LYS A 385 4.53 -21.33 -7.65
CA LYS A 385 4.80 -20.42 -8.77
C LYS A 385 3.55 -19.74 -9.30
N TYR A 386 2.41 -20.42 -9.28
CA TYR A 386 1.17 -19.90 -9.82
C TYR A 386 0.23 -19.48 -8.70
N THR A 387 -0.49 -18.41 -8.92
CA THR A 387 -1.58 -17.96 -8.06
C THR A 387 -2.82 -17.79 -8.91
N VAL A 388 -3.95 -18.33 -8.46
CA VAL A 388 -5.27 -18.10 -9.08
C VAL A 388 -6.17 -17.47 -8.04
N GLY A 389 -7.07 -16.59 -8.47
CA GLY A 389 -8.00 -15.95 -7.55
C GLY A 389 -9.25 -15.46 -8.24
N LEU A 390 -10.33 -15.45 -7.44
CA LEU A 390 -11.60 -14.82 -7.72
C LEU A 390 -11.88 -13.84 -6.60
N LYS A 391 -12.30 -12.63 -6.93
CA LYS A 391 -12.62 -11.59 -5.96
C LYS A 391 -13.91 -10.91 -6.38
N TYR A 392 -14.74 -10.55 -5.41
CA TYR A 392 -15.97 -9.83 -5.62
C TYR A 392 -16.17 -8.83 -4.49
N ALA A 393 -16.65 -7.65 -4.83
CA ALA A 393 -17.01 -6.60 -3.90
C ALA A 393 -18.31 -5.96 -4.35
N VAL A 394 -19.20 -5.65 -3.40
CA VAL A 394 -20.43 -4.93 -3.66
C VAL A 394 -20.69 -3.94 -2.55
N TYR A 395 -20.83 -2.70 -2.93
CA TYR A 395 -21.20 -1.57 -2.10
C TYR A 395 -22.67 -1.21 -2.37
N ASP A 396 -23.49 -1.18 -1.32
CA ASP A 396 -24.89 -0.79 -1.29
C ASP A 396 -24.96 0.59 -0.62
N ALA A 397 -25.33 1.60 -1.38
CA ALA A 397 -25.27 2.99 -0.96
C ALA A 397 -26.46 3.37 -0.07
N SER A 398 -26.21 4.03 1.05
CA SER A 398 -27.29 4.64 1.84
C SER A 398 -27.93 5.80 1.08
N SER A 399 -29.25 5.92 1.22
CA SER A 399 -30.05 7.03 0.70
C SER A 399 -30.04 8.28 1.59
N ASP A 400 -29.19 8.32 2.61
CA ASP A 400 -29.13 9.42 3.57
C ASP A 400 -28.80 10.75 2.92
N ALA A 401 -29.44 11.80 3.39
CA ALA A 401 -29.22 13.15 2.93
C ALA A 401 -27.79 13.59 3.28
N GLY A 402 -27.03 14.06 2.29
CA GLY A 402 -25.63 14.45 2.44
C GLY A 402 -24.63 13.38 2.00
N ASN A 403 -25.08 12.15 1.76
CA ASN A 403 -24.23 11.09 1.25
C ASN A 403 -23.70 11.42 -0.16
N THR A 404 -22.39 11.67 -0.27
CA THR A 404 -21.72 11.93 -1.56
C THR A 404 -21.32 10.64 -2.30
N LYS A 405 -21.60 9.47 -1.71
CA LYS A 405 -21.36 8.14 -2.24
C LYS A 405 -22.68 7.35 -2.44
N ALA A 406 -23.75 8.07 -2.77
CA ALA A 406 -25.12 7.58 -2.85
C ALA A 406 -25.43 6.84 -4.17
N SER A 407 -24.50 6.01 -4.64
CA SER A 407 -24.67 5.15 -5.83
C SER A 407 -24.06 3.79 -5.58
N ASP A 408 -24.76 2.75 -5.95
CA ASP A 408 -24.30 1.38 -5.82
C ASP A 408 -23.12 1.13 -6.76
N LEU A 409 -22.21 0.27 -6.30
CA LEU A 409 -20.99 -0.08 -7.02
C LEU A 409 -20.63 -1.53 -6.80
N SER A 410 -20.45 -2.29 -7.87
CA SER A 410 -19.95 -3.65 -7.77
C SER A 410 -18.70 -3.88 -8.62
N ARG A 411 -17.84 -4.80 -8.16
CA ARG A 411 -16.64 -5.20 -8.86
C ARG A 411 -16.42 -6.70 -8.78
N PHE A 412 -15.97 -7.28 -9.88
CA PHE A 412 -15.56 -8.68 -9.96
C PHE A 412 -14.18 -8.81 -10.59
N TRP A 413 -13.36 -9.69 -10.06
CA TRP A 413 -12.04 -10.00 -10.61
C TRP A 413 -11.82 -11.50 -10.71
N ALA A 414 -11.20 -11.91 -11.82
CA ALA A 414 -10.63 -13.25 -11.98
C ALA A 414 -9.19 -13.10 -12.47
N TYR A 415 -8.24 -13.78 -11.86
CA TYR A 415 -6.84 -13.65 -12.26
C TYR A 415 -6.03 -14.93 -12.12
N VAL A 416 -5.00 -15.03 -12.94
CA VAL A 416 -3.92 -15.99 -12.83
C VAL A 416 -2.59 -15.26 -12.87
N GLY A 417 -1.71 -15.57 -11.93
CA GLY A 417 -0.36 -15.03 -11.84
C GLY A 417 0.68 -16.14 -11.87
N TYR A 418 1.82 -15.85 -12.46
CA TYR A 418 3.03 -16.67 -12.42
C TYR A 418 4.19 -15.82 -11.89
N GLN A 419 5.00 -16.39 -10.99
CA GLN A 419 6.20 -15.75 -10.46
C GLN A 419 7.34 -16.77 -10.45
N TYR A 420 8.47 -16.38 -11.04
CA TYR A 420 9.70 -17.18 -11.11
C TYR A 420 10.73 -16.66 -10.10
#